data_9a13420276986a880dc721081dd65e81
#
_entry.id   9a13420276986a880dc721081dd65e81
#
_cell.length_a   1.000
_cell.length_b   1.000
_cell.length_c   1.000
_cell.angle_alpha   90.00
_cell.angle_beta   90.00
_cell.angle_gamma   90.00
#
_symmetry.space_group_name_H-M   'P 1'
#
loop_
_entity.id
_entity.type
_entity.pdbx_description
1 polymer ?
#
loop_
_entity_poly.entity_id
_entity_poly.type
_entity_poly.pdbx_seq_one_letter_code
_entity_poly.pdbx_strand_id
1 'polypeptide(L)'
;MSTARLIRRAAGAAYRQLFPTPEMAAWRHADQLARTIPRRTAGTIHMLDYELQYADLLSFCPQWHDIFVEGALEFCATSDAPRILDCGANVGLASLFFKRRFPAARITAYEADPALFAIARKNLSANGAADVELVNAAVWTSAGRLTFRAEGTDSGMIDGLAGAVDGPAVDVASLRLRNILATERPDLLKLDIEGAEDAVLADCEPVLDQVRAIVMDLHEFDPSVRQAPRVLDRLTRSGFVYAVDEFVPQPWRPPVTAPDTPFPGKALVWSMTVRAWRAR
;
A
#
# COMPACT_ATOMS: atom_id res chain seq x y z
N MET A 1 29.80 10.81 -7.50
CA MET A 1 29.50 9.47 -8.12
C MET A 1 30.43 9.29 -9.31
N SER A 2 31.14 8.15 -9.46
CA SER A 2 32.09 7.96 -10.58
C SER A 2 31.32 7.71 -11.88
N THR A 3 31.87 8.21 -13.00
CA THR A 3 31.36 8.03 -14.36
C THR A 3 31.08 6.56 -14.71
N ALA A 4 31.90 5.64 -14.19
CA ALA A 4 31.74 4.19 -14.36
C ALA A 4 30.44 3.65 -13.70
N ARG A 5 30.00 4.23 -12.58
CA ARG A 5 28.71 3.86 -11.91
C ARG A 5 27.51 4.36 -12.71
N LEU A 6 27.59 5.53 -13.32
CA LEU A 6 26.55 6.08 -14.20
C LEU A 6 26.41 5.25 -15.48
N ILE A 7 27.53 4.87 -16.10
CA ILE A 7 27.52 4.03 -17.32
C ILE A 7 26.93 2.63 -17.01
N ARG A 8 27.30 2.02 -15.89
CA ARG A 8 26.72 0.72 -15.49
C ARG A 8 25.22 0.81 -15.21
N ARG A 9 24.74 1.91 -14.58
CA ARG A 9 23.30 2.15 -14.39
C ARG A 9 22.55 2.35 -15.70
N ALA A 10 23.11 3.15 -16.62
CA ALA A 10 22.50 3.39 -17.93
C ALA A 10 22.48 2.10 -18.79
N ALA A 11 23.57 1.33 -18.80
CA ALA A 11 23.63 0.05 -19.49
C ALA A 11 22.66 -0.98 -18.89
N GLY A 12 22.53 -1.03 -17.56
CA GLY A 12 21.55 -1.88 -16.88
C GLY A 12 20.10 -1.47 -17.15
N ALA A 13 19.81 -0.16 -17.26
CA ALA A 13 18.49 0.33 -17.64
C ALA A 13 18.15 -0.02 -19.10
N ALA A 14 19.09 0.19 -20.04
CA ALA A 14 18.93 -0.19 -21.44
C ALA A 14 18.77 -1.71 -21.61
N TYR A 15 19.53 -2.52 -20.87
CA TYR A 15 19.37 -3.97 -20.85
C TYR A 15 17.98 -4.39 -20.39
N ARG A 16 17.47 -3.81 -19.29
CA ARG A 16 16.10 -4.10 -18.79
C ARG A 16 15.00 -3.64 -19.76
N GLN A 17 15.25 -2.61 -20.58
CA GLN A 17 14.32 -2.22 -21.64
C GLN A 17 14.26 -3.25 -22.77
N LEU A 18 15.40 -3.81 -23.16
CA LEU A 18 15.51 -4.79 -24.24
C LEU A 18 15.12 -6.21 -23.79
N PHE A 19 15.36 -6.55 -22.53
CA PHE A 19 15.07 -7.85 -21.91
C PHE A 19 14.28 -7.65 -20.62
N PRO A 20 12.97 -7.35 -20.71
CA PRO A 20 12.13 -7.16 -19.55
C PRO A 20 12.01 -8.45 -18.75
N THR A 21 11.95 -8.33 -17.42
CA THR A 21 11.56 -9.47 -16.58
C THR A 21 10.13 -9.91 -16.92
N PRO A 22 9.73 -11.15 -16.59
CA PRO A 22 8.36 -11.61 -16.78
C PRO A 22 7.33 -10.67 -16.14
N GLU A 23 7.61 -10.15 -14.94
CA GLU A 23 6.77 -9.20 -14.22
C GLU A 23 6.60 -7.87 -14.98
N MET A 24 7.71 -7.34 -15.52
CA MET A 24 7.71 -6.12 -16.32
C MET A 24 6.99 -6.34 -17.66
N ALA A 25 7.13 -7.50 -18.30
CA ALA A 25 6.43 -7.83 -19.54
C ALA A 25 4.92 -7.92 -19.30
N ALA A 26 4.49 -8.57 -18.22
CA ALA A 26 3.10 -8.65 -17.82
C ALA A 26 2.51 -7.25 -17.52
N TRP A 27 3.26 -6.41 -16.80
CA TRP A 27 2.86 -5.03 -16.54
C TRP A 27 2.65 -4.22 -17.81
N ARG A 28 3.62 -4.27 -18.75
CA ARG A 28 3.52 -3.54 -20.04
C ARG A 28 2.28 -3.93 -20.83
N HIS A 29 1.95 -5.21 -20.83
CA HIS A 29 0.73 -5.69 -21.47
C HIS A 29 -0.52 -5.14 -20.79
N ALA A 30 -0.59 -5.22 -19.46
CA ALA A 30 -1.70 -4.69 -18.68
C ALA A 30 -1.87 -3.17 -18.85
N ASP A 31 -0.77 -2.40 -18.81
CA ASP A 31 -0.78 -0.94 -19.01
C ASP A 31 -1.29 -0.53 -20.40
N GLN A 32 -0.90 -1.28 -21.45
CA GLN A 32 -1.44 -1.07 -22.79
C GLN A 32 -2.95 -1.32 -22.85
N LEU A 33 -3.44 -2.39 -22.24
CA LEU A 33 -4.87 -2.69 -22.15
C LEU A 33 -5.63 -1.62 -21.35
N ALA A 34 -5.06 -1.17 -20.22
CA ALA A 34 -5.68 -0.17 -19.35
C ALA A 34 -5.96 1.15 -20.07
N ARG A 35 -5.18 1.49 -21.10
CA ARG A 35 -5.40 2.69 -21.93
C ARG A 35 -6.59 2.56 -22.88
N THR A 36 -7.10 1.37 -23.09
CA THR A 36 -8.23 1.08 -23.99
C THR A 36 -9.52 0.77 -23.25
N ILE A 37 -9.43 0.42 -21.97
CA ILE A 37 -10.57 0.07 -21.12
C ILE A 37 -11.04 1.33 -20.38
N PRO A 38 -12.35 1.65 -20.39
CA PRO A 38 -12.84 2.78 -19.60
C PRO A 38 -12.56 2.61 -18.10
N ARG A 39 -12.32 3.74 -17.42
CA ARG A 39 -12.14 3.75 -15.97
C ARG A 39 -13.33 3.10 -15.24
N ARG A 40 -13.03 2.49 -14.10
CA ARG A 40 -14.04 1.83 -13.24
C ARG A 40 -14.78 0.68 -13.94
N THR A 41 -14.10 0.01 -14.87
CA THR A 41 -14.57 -1.20 -15.52
C THR A 41 -13.89 -2.39 -14.88
N ALA A 42 -14.64 -3.18 -14.12
CA ALA A 42 -14.14 -4.41 -13.52
C ALA A 42 -13.89 -5.49 -14.57
N GLY A 43 -12.90 -6.33 -14.33
CA GLY A 43 -12.56 -7.42 -15.24
C GLY A 43 -11.59 -8.43 -14.63
N THR A 44 -11.08 -9.30 -15.48
CA THR A 44 -10.08 -10.32 -15.13
C THR A 44 -8.90 -10.19 -16.08
N ILE A 45 -7.69 -10.37 -15.54
CA ILE A 45 -6.45 -10.37 -16.31
C ILE A 45 -5.55 -11.52 -15.87
N HIS A 46 -4.82 -12.12 -16.81
CA HIS A 46 -3.77 -13.08 -16.51
C HIS A 46 -2.41 -12.37 -16.47
N MET A 47 -1.72 -12.45 -15.34
CA MET A 47 -0.38 -11.90 -15.15
C MET A 47 0.51 -12.95 -14.50
N LEU A 48 1.56 -13.35 -15.21
CA LEU A 48 2.38 -14.52 -14.86
C LEU A 48 1.51 -15.78 -14.77
N ASP A 49 1.55 -16.45 -13.64
CA ASP A 49 0.76 -17.62 -13.26
C ASP A 49 -0.52 -17.27 -12.49
N TYR A 50 -0.84 -15.97 -12.36
CA TYR A 50 -2.02 -15.49 -11.64
C TYR A 50 -3.20 -15.21 -12.58
N GLU A 51 -4.40 -15.59 -12.15
CA GLU A 51 -5.68 -15.09 -12.66
C GLU A 51 -6.22 -14.04 -11.67
N LEU A 52 -6.25 -12.78 -12.08
CA LEU A 52 -6.54 -11.66 -11.20
C LEU A 52 -7.76 -10.88 -11.62
N GLN A 53 -8.70 -10.70 -10.71
CA GLN A 53 -9.79 -9.75 -10.88
C GLN A 53 -9.35 -8.36 -10.44
N TYR A 54 -9.81 -7.35 -11.13
CA TYR A 54 -9.58 -5.94 -10.82
C TYR A 54 -10.90 -5.15 -10.86
N ALA A 55 -10.97 -4.07 -10.10
CA ALA A 55 -12.08 -3.11 -10.16
C ALA A 55 -11.88 -2.05 -11.25
N ASP A 56 -10.63 -1.62 -11.42
CA ASP A 56 -10.18 -0.66 -12.44
C ASP A 56 -8.76 -1.03 -12.87
N LEU A 57 -8.57 -1.32 -14.16
CA LEU A 57 -7.26 -1.80 -14.63
C LEU A 57 -6.19 -0.71 -14.57
N LEU A 58 -6.57 0.56 -14.76
CA LEU A 58 -5.60 1.66 -14.71
C LEU A 58 -5.07 1.90 -13.29
N SER A 59 -5.89 1.70 -12.24
CA SER A 59 -5.45 1.74 -10.85
C SER A 59 -4.69 0.48 -10.41
N PHE A 60 -5.00 -0.67 -11.04
CA PHE A 60 -4.32 -1.94 -10.78
C PHE A 60 -2.86 -1.95 -11.28
N CYS A 61 -2.60 -1.35 -12.46
CA CYS A 61 -1.28 -1.41 -13.10
C CYS A 61 -0.15 -0.80 -12.25
N PRO A 62 -0.28 0.39 -11.63
CA PRO A 62 0.73 0.92 -10.71
C PRO A 62 1.00 0.00 -9.52
N GLN A 63 -0.03 -0.55 -8.88
CA GLN A 63 0.12 -1.45 -7.76
C GLN A 63 0.94 -2.70 -8.14
N TRP A 64 0.64 -3.30 -9.32
CA TRP A 64 1.45 -4.41 -9.81
C TRP A 64 2.91 -4.00 -10.06
N HIS A 65 3.12 -2.85 -10.70
CA HIS A 65 4.45 -2.34 -10.98
C HIS A 65 5.27 -2.18 -9.70
N ASP A 66 4.74 -1.48 -8.73
CA ASP A 66 5.45 -1.17 -7.49
C ASP A 66 5.74 -2.44 -6.67
N ILE A 67 4.76 -3.36 -6.60
CA ILE A 67 4.88 -4.57 -5.79
C ILE A 67 5.76 -5.63 -6.49
N PHE A 68 5.49 -5.96 -7.76
CA PHE A 68 6.11 -7.11 -8.43
C PHE A 68 7.30 -6.74 -9.32
N VAL A 69 7.37 -5.50 -9.83
CA VAL A 69 8.48 -5.06 -10.69
C VAL A 69 9.56 -4.33 -9.89
N GLU A 70 9.17 -3.35 -9.05
CA GLU A 70 10.12 -2.58 -8.24
C GLU A 70 10.42 -3.26 -6.90
N GLY A 71 9.60 -4.23 -6.46
CA GLY A 71 9.81 -4.93 -5.20
C GLY A 71 9.57 -4.06 -3.97
N ALA A 72 8.61 -3.15 -4.04
CA ALA A 72 8.34 -2.18 -2.97
C ALA A 72 8.09 -2.83 -1.60
N LEU A 73 7.59 -4.06 -1.58
CA LEU A 73 7.27 -4.81 -0.38
C LEU A 73 8.33 -5.86 0.01
N GLU A 74 9.49 -5.90 -0.67
CA GLU A 74 10.55 -6.83 -0.30
C GLU A 74 11.10 -6.53 1.11
N PHE A 75 11.21 -7.57 1.93
CA PHE A 75 11.85 -7.48 3.23
C PHE A 75 12.62 -8.78 3.59
N CYS A 76 13.57 -8.66 4.51
CA CYS A 76 14.32 -9.80 5.02
C CYS A 76 13.64 -10.36 6.26
N ALA A 77 12.90 -11.46 6.10
CA ALA A 77 12.33 -12.20 7.22
C ALA A 77 13.42 -12.96 7.99
N THR A 78 13.16 -13.23 9.27
CA THR A 78 14.05 -14.08 10.12
C THR A 78 13.65 -15.54 10.14
N SER A 79 12.50 -15.88 9.54
CA SER A 79 12.00 -17.24 9.40
C SER A 79 11.34 -17.42 8.04
N ASP A 80 11.15 -18.66 7.62
CA ASP A 80 10.41 -19.00 6.39
C ASP A 80 8.90 -18.84 6.53
N ALA A 81 8.41 -18.64 7.76
CA ALA A 81 6.99 -18.43 8.09
C ALA A 81 6.77 -17.12 8.84
N PRO A 82 7.10 -15.97 8.25
CA PRO A 82 6.91 -14.66 8.89
C PRO A 82 5.43 -14.39 9.14
N ARG A 83 5.16 -13.64 10.22
CA ARG A 83 3.84 -13.10 10.51
C ARG A 83 3.72 -11.72 9.90
N ILE A 84 2.73 -11.52 9.04
CA ILE A 84 2.54 -10.31 8.26
C ILE A 84 1.13 -9.76 8.49
N LEU A 85 1.03 -8.48 8.78
CA LEU A 85 -0.24 -7.75 8.76
C LEU A 85 -0.26 -6.86 7.51
N ASP A 86 -1.25 -7.07 6.64
CA ASP A 86 -1.47 -6.31 5.41
C ASP A 86 -2.69 -5.40 5.60
N CYS A 87 -2.46 -4.16 6.04
CA CYS A 87 -3.50 -3.17 6.28
C CYS A 87 -3.71 -2.33 5.03
N GLY A 88 -4.91 -2.42 4.42
CA GLY A 88 -5.23 -1.91 3.10
C GLY A 88 -4.89 -2.93 2.02
N ALA A 89 -5.55 -4.10 2.06
CA ALA A 89 -5.23 -5.21 1.15
C ALA A 89 -5.66 -4.96 -0.29
N ASN A 90 -6.56 -4.01 -0.53
CA ASN A 90 -7.12 -3.69 -1.83
C ASN A 90 -7.60 -4.96 -2.56
N VAL A 91 -7.13 -5.26 -3.76
CA VAL A 91 -7.47 -6.48 -4.51
C VAL A 91 -6.60 -7.69 -4.16
N GLY A 92 -5.77 -7.61 -3.13
CA GLY A 92 -4.98 -8.72 -2.57
C GLY A 92 -3.59 -8.91 -3.16
N LEU A 93 -3.06 -7.96 -3.97
CA LEU A 93 -1.76 -8.10 -4.63
C LEU A 93 -0.60 -8.22 -3.64
N ALA A 94 -0.59 -7.42 -2.57
CA ALA A 94 0.45 -7.47 -1.54
C ALA A 94 0.51 -8.84 -0.85
N SER A 95 -0.65 -9.36 -0.45
CA SER A 95 -0.75 -10.69 0.17
C SER A 95 -0.31 -11.81 -0.78
N LEU A 96 -0.64 -11.74 -2.08
CA LEU A 96 -0.15 -12.69 -3.10
C LEU A 96 1.38 -12.61 -3.26
N PHE A 97 1.94 -11.40 -3.29
CA PHE A 97 3.39 -11.19 -3.33
C PHE A 97 4.07 -11.82 -2.12
N PHE A 98 3.56 -11.61 -0.92
CA PHE A 98 4.12 -12.21 0.30
C PHE A 98 4.03 -13.73 0.29
N LYS A 99 2.90 -14.30 -0.17
CA LYS A 99 2.77 -15.77 -0.31
C LYS A 99 3.71 -16.35 -1.35
N ARG A 100 3.96 -15.65 -2.47
CA ARG A 100 4.98 -16.05 -3.47
C ARG A 100 6.39 -16.04 -2.86
N ARG A 101 6.70 -15.03 -2.05
CA ARG A 101 8.02 -14.84 -1.44
C ARG A 101 8.24 -15.76 -0.24
N PHE A 102 7.20 -15.97 0.55
CA PHE A 102 7.18 -16.76 1.79
C PHE A 102 5.94 -17.66 1.80
N PRO A 103 5.97 -18.84 1.15
CA PRO A 103 4.78 -19.71 1.05
C PRO A 103 4.17 -20.12 2.39
N ALA A 104 4.99 -20.22 3.44
CA ALA A 104 4.57 -20.55 4.81
C ALA A 104 4.20 -19.33 5.67
N ALA A 105 4.23 -18.10 5.11
CA ALA A 105 3.86 -16.89 5.85
C ALA A 105 2.44 -16.97 6.41
N ARG A 106 2.27 -16.46 7.64
CA ARG A 106 0.96 -16.25 8.27
C ARG A 106 0.56 -14.82 8.02
N ILE A 107 -0.47 -14.62 7.19
CA ILE A 107 -0.90 -13.30 6.76
C ILE A 107 -2.32 -13.06 7.25
N THR A 108 -2.54 -11.94 7.97
CA THR A 108 -3.85 -11.38 8.21
C THR A 108 -3.95 -10.08 7.42
N ALA A 109 -4.91 -10.01 6.52
CA ALA A 109 -5.11 -8.89 5.60
C ALA A 109 -6.45 -8.18 5.89
N TYR A 110 -6.45 -6.86 5.88
CA TYR A 110 -7.61 -6.02 6.18
C TYR A 110 -7.95 -5.16 4.98
N GLU A 111 -9.21 -5.22 4.57
CA GLU A 111 -9.74 -4.36 3.49
C GLU A 111 -11.11 -3.80 3.91
N ALA A 112 -11.22 -2.48 3.88
CA ALA A 112 -12.42 -1.77 4.33
C ALA A 112 -13.53 -1.77 3.29
N ASP A 113 -13.18 -1.55 2.00
CA ASP A 113 -14.16 -1.54 0.91
C ASP A 113 -14.71 -2.94 0.66
N PRO A 114 -16.04 -3.16 0.84
CA PRO A 114 -16.62 -4.49 0.64
C PRO A 114 -16.49 -5.02 -0.78
N ALA A 115 -16.42 -4.14 -1.79
CA ALA A 115 -16.27 -4.54 -3.18
C ALA A 115 -14.85 -5.03 -3.47
N LEU A 116 -13.84 -4.28 -2.99
CA LEU A 116 -12.43 -4.67 -3.09
C LEU A 116 -12.14 -5.93 -2.27
N PHE A 117 -12.68 -6.02 -1.06
CA PHE A 117 -12.62 -7.24 -0.25
C PHE A 117 -13.14 -8.48 -1.01
N ALA A 118 -14.27 -8.35 -1.71
CA ALA A 118 -14.82 -9.46 -2.49
C ALA A 118 -13.91 -9.88 -3.66
N ILE A 119 -13.23 -8.92 -4.29
CA ILE A 119 -12.22 -9.16 -5.33
C ILE A 119 -10.98 -9.83 -4.70
N ALA A 120 -10.44 -9.27 -3.63
CA ALA A 120 -9.27 -9.82 -2.93
C ALA A 120 -9.48 -11.28 -2.53
N ARG A 121 -10.64 -11.60 -1.97
CA ARG A 121 -10.99 -12.97 -1.58
C ARG A 121 -10.94 -13.94 -2.76
N LYS A 122 -11.44 -13.53 -3.93
CA LYS A 122 -11.40 -14.35 -5.14
C LYS A 122 -9.96 -14.51 -5.65
N ASN A 123 -9.20 -13.40 -5.69
CA ASN A 123 -7.81 -13.42 -6.12
C ASN A 123 -6.95 -14.33 -5.24
N LEU A 124 -7.07 -14.22 -3.93
CA LEU A 124 -6.35 -15.08 -2.99
C LEU A 124 -6.73 -16.55 -3.15
N SER A 125 -8.02 -16.84 -3.24
CA SER A 125 -8.52 -18.22 -3.41
C SER A 125 -8.09 -18.86 -4.72
N ALA A 126 -8.16 -18.11 -5.84
CA ALA A 126 -7.82 -18.62 -7.18
C ALA A 126 -6.30 -18.86 -7.35
N ASN A 127 -5.46 -18.18 -6.56
CA ASN A 127 -4.02 -18.15 -6.75
C ASN A 127 -3.23 -18.82 -5.59
N GLY A 128 -3.84 -19.80 -4.92
CA GLY A 128 -3.13 -20.63 -3.94
C GLY A 128 -2.84 -19.96 -2.59
N ALA A 129 -3.51 -18.85 -2.28
CA ALA A 129 -3.37 -18.09 -1.05
C ALA A 129 -4.66 -18.09 -0.19
N ALA A 130 -5.46 -19.15 -0.28
CA ALA A 130 -6.72 -19.26 0.46
C ALA A 130 -6.54 -19.36 1.98
N ASP A 131 -5.32 -19.60 2.46
CA ASP A 131 -4.94 -19.60 3.88
C ASP A 131 -4.63 -18.21 4.44
N VAL A 132 -4.66 -17.15 3.63
CA VAL A 132 -4.62 -15.76 4.08
C VAL A 132 -5.92 -15.45 4.82
N GLU A 133 -5.81 -15.02 6.08
CA GLU A 133 -6.95 -14.53 6.83
C GLU A 133 -7.34 -13.13 6.33
N LEU A 134 -8.38 -13.04 5.50
CA LEU A 134 -8.85 -11.78 4.95
C LEU A 134 -10.09 -11.28 5.73
N VAL A 135 -9.99 -10.07 6.26
CA VAL A 135 -11.00 -9.45 7.13
C VAL A 135 -11.58 -8.20 6.47
N ASN A 136 -12.90 -8.13 6.31
CA ASN A 136 -13.57 -6.93 5.80
C ASN A 136 -13.78 -5.91 6.93
N ALA A 137 -12.78 -5.11 7.20
CA ALA A 137 -12.81 -4.06 8.20
C ALA A 137 -11.75 -2.99 7.91
N ALA A 138 -12.03 -1.76 8.30
CA ALA A 138 -11.05 -0.71 8.37
C ALA A 138 -10.13 -0.90 9.59
N VAL A 139 -8.84 -0.71 9.40
CA VAL A 139 -7.90 -0.57 10.51
C VAL A 139 -7.95 0.88 11.00
N TRP A 140 -8.23 1.07 12.30
CA TRP A 140 -8.43 2.39 12.89
C TRP A 140 -7.90 2.48 14.33
N THR A 141 -8.17 3.61 14.98
CA THR A 141 -7.82 3.88 16.40
C THR A 141 -8.82 3.34 17.41
N SER A 142 -9.97 2.84 16.95
CA SER A 142 -11.02 2.25 17.77
C SER A 142 -11.71 1.10 17.06
N ALA A 143 -12.21 0.15 17.83
CA ALA A 143 -13.09 -0.90 17.32
C ALA A 143 -14.54 -0.40 17.32
N GLY A 144 -15.31 -0.81 16.30
CA GLY A 144 -16.72 -0.45 16.15
C GLY A 144 -17.15 -0.37 14.70
N ARG A 145 -17.79 0.72 14.35
CA ARG A 145 -18.21 1.03 12.97
C ARG A 145 -17.80 2.45 12.63
N LEU A 146 -17.53 2.70 11.37
CA LEU A 146 -17.22 4.03 10.85
C LEU A 146 -17.78 4.18 9.43
N THR A 147 -17.96 5.42 9.02
CA THR A 147 -18.32 5.75 7.64
C THR A 147 -17.08 5.77 6.79
N PHE A 148 -17.13 5.04 5.69
CA PHE A 148 -16.06 4.92 4.70
C PHE A 148 -16.57 5.40 3.34
N ARG A 149 -15.78 6.18 2.63
CA ARG A 149 -16.04 6.61 1.26
C ARG A 149 -15.45 5.58 0.33
N ALA A 150 -16.32 4.71 -0.20
CA ALA A 150 -15.93 3.65 -1.11
C ALA A 150 -15.89 4.20 -2.54
N GLU A 151 -14.70 4.41 -3.07
CA GLU A 151 -14.55 4.81 -4.48
C GLU A 151 -14.61 3.59 -5.41
N GLY A 152 -14.38 2.39 -4.88
CA GLY A 152 -14.41 1.12 -5.61
C GLY A 152 -13.19 0.89 -6.50
N THR A 153 -12.09 1.63 -6.29
CA THR A 153 -10.83 1.45 -7.02
C THR A 153 -9.64 1.34 -6.06
N ASP A 154 -8.90 2.41 -5.81
CA ASP A 154 -7.67 2.41 -5.00
C ASP A 154 -7.62 3.54 -3.95
N SER A 155 -8.63 4.38 -3.90
CA SER A 155 -8.60 5.63 -3.12
C SER A 155 -9.70 5.74 -2.06
N GLY A 156 -10.31 4.62 -1.67
CA GLY A 156 -11.32 4.64 -0.61
C GLY A 156 -10.73 5.05 0.74
N MET A 157 -11.44 5.93 1.49
CA MET A 157 -10.93 6.47 2.75
C MET A 157 -12.01 6.62 3.81
N ILE A 158 -11.59 6.75 5.06
CA ILE A 158 -12.48 7.05 6.18
C ILE A 158 -13.07 8.46 5.99
N ASP A 159 -14.40 8.57 6.10
CA ASP A 159 -15.09 9.87 6.00
C ASP A 159 -14.62 10.84 7.09
N GLY A 160 -14.40 12.10 6.69
CA GLY A 160 -13.91 13.14 7.61
C GLY A 160 -12.39 13.20 7.75
N LEU A 161 -11.62 12.30 7.14
CA LEU A 161 -10.19 12.49 6.97
C LEU A 161 -9.90 13.50 5.85
N ALA A 162 -8.70 14.09 5.87
CA ALA A 162 -8.28 15.03 4.87
C ALA A 162 -8.16 14.35 3.49
N GLY A 163 -8.84 14.89 2.49
CA GLY A 163 -8.92 14.37 1.14
C GLY A 163 -10.37 14.11 0.76
N ALA A 164 -10.94 14.95 -0.10
CA ALA A 164 -12.28 14.71 -0.62
C ALA A 164 -12.24 13.53 -1.59
N VAL A 165 -12.95 12.45 -1.29
CA VAL A 165 -13.17 11.33 -2.20
C VAL A 165 -14.64 11.33 -2.61
N ASP A 166 -14.87 11.39 -3.91
CA ASP A 166 -16.21 11.21 -4.48
C ASP A 166 -16.55 9.71 -4.48
N GLY A 167 -17.45 9.32 -3.63
CA GLY A 167 -17.91 7.93 -3.54
C GLY A 167 -19.06 7.77 -2.57
N PRO A 168 -19.81 6.67 -2.66
CA PRO A 168 -20.89 6.38 -1.71
C PRO A 168 -20.29 6.20 -0.30
N ALA A 169 -21.00 6.77 0.67
CA ALA A 169 -20.73 6.52 2.07
C ALA A 169 -21.25 5.13 2.43
N VAL A 170 -20.39 4.26 2.92
CA VAL A 170 -20.74 2.93 3.42
C VAL A 170 -20.32 2.80 4.88
N ASP A 171 -21.15 2.10 5.64
CA ASP A 171 -20.85 1.82 7.03
C ASP A 171 -20.05 0.51 7.11
N VAL A 172 -18.81 0.59 7.59
CA VAL A 172 -17.89 -0.55 7.66
C VAL A 172 -17.48 -0.83 9.11
N ALA A 173 -17.14 -2.09 9.39
CA ALA A 173 -16.53 -2.45 10.66
C ALA A 173 -15.15 -1.78 10.80
N SER A 174 -14.77 -1.42 12.01
CA SER A 174 -13.41 -0.96 12.33
C SER A 174 -12.77 -1.79 13.41
N LEU A 175 -11.47 -1.99 13.30
CA LEU A 175 -10.64 -2.70 14.26
C LEU A 175 -9.52 -1.79 14.76
N ARG A 176 -9.25 -1.82 16.06
CA ARG A 176 -8.17 -1.05 16.64
C ARG A 176 -6.84 -1.76 16.41
N LEU A 177 -5.97 -1.19 15.57
CA LEU A 177 -4.68 -1.80 15.23
C LEU A 177 -3.82 -2.03 16.47
N ARG A 178 -3.83 -1.13 17.44
CA ARG A 178 -3.10 -1.29 18.70
C ARG A 178 -3.40 -2.61 19.41
N ASN A 179 -4.65 -3.04 19.42
CA ASN A 179 -5.03 -4.31 20.06
C ASN A 179 -4.49 -5.52 19.29
N ILE A 180 -4.49 -5.43 17.96
CA ILE A 180 -3.95 -6.47 17.08
C ILE A 180 -2.45 -6.58 17.28
N LEU A 181 -1.70 -5.47 17.25
CA LEU A 181 -0.25 -5.47 17.43
C LEU A 181 0.18 -6.02 18.79
N ALA A 182 -0.58 -5.72 19.85
CA ALA A 182 -0.28 -6.21 21.19
C ALA A 182 -0.30 -7.75 21.29
N THR A 183 -1.08 -8.44 20.45
CA THR A 183 -1.22 -9.90 20.44
C THR A 183 -0.44 -10.57 19.33
N GLU A 184 -0.45 -10.01 18.13
CA GLU A 184 0.07 -10.66 16.93
C GLU A 184 1.58 -10.54 16.76
N ARG A 185 2.22 -9.47 17.23
CA ARG A 185 3.66 -9.23 17.15
C ARG A 185 4.22 -9.52 15.75
N PRO A 186 3.83 -8.77 14.71
CA PRO A 186 4.18 -9.08 13.35
C PRO A 186 5.67 -8.86 13.05
N ASP A 187 6.21 -9.71 12.16
CA ASP A 187 7.52 -9.49 11.54
C ASP A 187 7.49 -8.31 10.58
N LEU A 188 6.35 -8.14 9.89
CA LEU A 188 6.10 -7.01 8.99
C LEU A 188 4.67 -6.48 9.18
N LEU A 189 4.56 -5.16 9.34
CA LEU A 189 3.33 -4.41 9.20
C LEU A 189 3.38 -3.63 7.87
N LYS A 190 2.51 -3.97 6.91
CA LYS A 190 2.20 -3.08 5.79
C LYS A 190 1.07 -2.17 6.20
N LEU A 191 1.22 -0.88 5.95
CA LEU A 191 0.25 0.15 6.28
C LEU A 191 0.05 1.07 5.08
N ASP A 192 -1.10 0.96 4.44
CA ASP A 192 -1.48 1.71 3.25
C ASP A 192 -3.01 1.91 3.33
N ILE A 193 -3.41 2.93 4.09
CA ILE A 193 -4.78 3.12 4.58
C ILE A 193 -5.32 4.53 4.30
N GLU A 194 -4.80 5.09 3.22
CA GLU A 194 -5.34 6.28 2.56
C GLU A 194 -5.56 7.49 3.49
N GLY A 195 -4.47 7.90 4.16
CA GLY A 195 -4.42 9.10 4.99
C GLY A 195 -4.74 8.90 6.47
N ALA A 196 -4.95 7.66 6.91
CA ALA A 196 -5.16 7.33 8.32
C ALA A 196 -3.85 6.97 9.06
N GLU A 197 -2.71 6.95 8.38
CA GLU A 197 -1.43 6.42 8.86
C GLU A 197 -0.95 7.11 10.15
N ASP A 198 -0.97 8.45 10.21
CA ASP A 198 -0.52 9.19 11.39
C ASP A 198 -1.41 8.94 12.61
N ALA A 199 -2.73 8.95 12.43
CA ALA A 199 -3.67 8.73 13.52
C ALA A 199 -3.53 7.32 14.10
N VAL A 200 -3.43 6.31 13.22
CA VAL A 200 -3.30 4.90 13.60
C VAL A 200 -1.95 4.64 14.27
N LEU A 201 -0.86 5.16 13.72
CA LEU A 201 0.46 5.00 14.35
C LEU A 201 0.57 5.74 15.69
N ALA A 202 -0.12 6.88 15.85
CA ALA A 202 -0.17 7.58 17.13
C ALA A 202 -0.86 6.74 18.22
N ASP A 203 -1.97 6.09 17.87
CA ASP A 203 -2.63 5.16 18.80
C ASP A 203 -1.77 3.93 19.11
N CYS A 204 -1.00 3.46 18.14
CA CYS A 204 -0.15 2.28 18.28
C CYS A 204 1.18 2.54 19.01
N GLU A 205 1.57 3.80 19.26
CA GLU A 205 2.88 4.16 19.83
C GLU A 205 3.28 3.31 21.06
N PRO A 206 2.38 3.00 22.02
CA PRO A 206 2.72 2.19 23.20
C PRO A 206 3.04 0.71 22.91
N VAL A 207 2.74 0.22 21.72
CA VAL A 207 2.93 -1.20 21.31
C VAL A 207 3.75 -1.36 20.04
N LEU A 208 4.32 -0.27 19.52
CA LEU A 208 5.16 -0.34 18.32
C LEU A 208 6.43 -1.17 18.54
N ASP A 209 6.86 -1.38 19.79
CA ASP A 209 7.95 -2.28 20.15
C ASP A 209 7.66 -3.75 19.82
N GLN A 210 6.40 -4.12 19.61
CA GLN A 210 5.99 -5.46 19.18
C GLN A 210 6.13 -5.68 17.66
N VAL A 211 6.39 -4.62 16.88
CA VAL A 211 6.55 -4.68 15.43
C VAL A 211 8.03 -4.67 15.06
N ARG A 212 8.45 -5.60 14.21
CA ARG A 212 9.85 -5.67 13.78
C ARG A 212 10.17 -4.76 12.60
N ALA A 213 9.32 -4.74 11.59
CA ALA A 213 9.46 -3.90 10.42
C ALA A 213 8.11 -3.33 9.97
N ILE A 214 8.14 -2.15 9.39
CA ILE A 214 6.98 -1.45 8.84
C ILE A 214 7.32 -1.05 7.41
N VAL A 215 6.42 -1.30 6.46
CA VAL A 215 6.39 -0.65 5.16
C VAL A 215 5.07 0.08 5.06
N MET A 216 5.11 1.37 4.76
CA MET A 216 3.90 2.16 4.61
C MET A 216 3.96 3.05 3.38
N ASP A 217 2.80 3.27 2.76
CA ASP A 217 2.60 4.39 1.86
C ASP A 217 1.94 5.52 2.67
N LEU A 218 2.71 6.59 2.91
CA LEU A 218 2.28 7.70 3.75
C LEU A 218 1.69 8.80 2.87
N HIS A 219 0.40 9.04 3.03
CA HIS A 219 -0.36 9.97 2.22
C HIS A 219 -0.42 11.37 2.83
N GLU A 220 -0.17 12.37 2.01
CA GLU A 220 -0.19 13.79 2.38
C GLU A 220 -1.26 14.53 1.56
N PHE A 221 -2.49 14.51 2.04
CA PHE A 221 -3.64 15.09 1.35
C PHE A 221 -3.91 16.55 1.74
N ASP A 222 -3.49 16.97 2.94
CA ASP A 222 -3.66 18.34 3.41
C ASP A 222 -2.31 19.05 3.55
N PRO A 223 -2.01 20.03 2.69
CA PRO A 223 -0.76 20.78 2.78
C PRO A 223 -0.62 21.64 4.05
N SER A 224 -1.71 21.91 4.76
CA SER A 224 -1.70 22.68 6.02
C SER A 224 -1.44 21.82 7.25
N VAL A 225 -1.66 20.49 7.15
CA VAL A 225 -1.51 19.54 8.26
C VAL A 225 -0.68 18.34 7.83
N ARG A 226 0.63 18.56 7.70
CA ARG A 226 1.56 17.51 7.26
C ARG A 226 1.70 16.37 8.30
N GLN A 227 1.51 15.15 7.84
CA GLN A 227 1.63 13.93 8.65
C GLN A 227 3.08 13.44 8.74
N ALA A 228 3.84 13.53 7.65
CA ALA A 228 5.18 12.97 7.53
C ALA A 228 6.13 13.35 8.68
N PRO A 229 6.25 14.62 9.10
CA PRO A 229 7.12 14.97 10.21
C PRO A 229 6.75 14.27 11.52
N ARG A 230 5.44 14.11 11.79
CA ARG A 230 4.96 13.44 13.02
C ARG A 230 5.18 11.94 12.98
N VAL A 231 4.94 11.31 11.82
CA VAL A 231 5.15 9.88 11.62
C VAL A 231 6.63 9.54 11.75
N LEU A 232 7.52 10.27 11.08
CA LEU A 232 8.96 10.02 11.12
C LEU A 232 9.57 10.25 12.52
N ASP A 233 9.12 11.29 13.23
CA ASP A 233 9.51 11.54 14.62
C ASP A 233 9.05 10.40 15.54
N ARG A 234 7.80 9.93 15.38
CA ARG A 234 7.25 8.81 16.16
C ARG A 234 8.03 7.52 15.93
N LEU A 235 8.36 7.20 14.68
CA LEU A 235 9.18 6.03 14.35
C LEU A 235 10.54 6.12 15.04
N THR A 236 11.20 7.29 14.99
CA THR A 236 12.48 7.54 15.64
C THR A 236 12.38 7.33 17.15
N ARG A 237 11.41 7.95 17.81
CA ARG A 237 11.17 7.81 19.25
C ARG A 237 10.83 6.39 19.66
N SER A 238 10.16 5.65 18.79
CA SER A 238 9.85 4.24 19.02
C SER A 238 11.01 3.29 18.70
N GLY A 239 12.21 3.80 18.39
CA GLY A 239 13.42 3.02 18.18
C GLY A 239 13.54 2.36 16.81
N PHE A 240 12.84 2.87 15.80
CA PHE A 240 13.04 2.43 14.41
C PHE A 240 14.12 3.26 13.72
N VAL A 241 14.90 2.58 12.89
CA VAL A 241 15.64 3.18 11.79
C VAL A 241 14.73 3.16 10.56
N TYR A 242 14.76 4.19 9.73
CA TYR A 242 13.91 4.21 8.53
C TYR A 242 14.65 4.73 7.30
N ALA A 243 14.15 4.34 6.13
CA ALA A 243 14.45 4.91 4.85
C ALA A 243 13.16 5.44 4.22
N VAL A 244 13.27 6.52 3.48
CA VAL A 244 12.19 7.06 2.66
C VAL A 244 12.57 6.81 1.22
N ASP A 245 11.72 6.08 0.52
CA ASP A 245 11.81 5.84 -0.90
C ASP A 245 10.60 6.47 -1.58
N GLU A 246 10.67 6.57 -2.87
CA GLU A 246 9.57 7.00 -3.72
C GLU A 246 8.75 8.19 -3.18
N PHE A 247 8.79 9.26 -3.91
CA PHE A 247 7.92 10.41 -3.69
C PHE A 247 6.99 10.51 -4.91
N VAL A 248 5.70 10.26 -4.69
CA VAL A 248 4.70 10.20 -5.76
C VAL A 248 3.79 11.43 -5.68
N PRO A 249 3.98 12.44 -6.53
CA PRO A 249 3.05 13.53 -6.66
C PRO A 249 1.69 13.03 -7.14
N GLN A 250 0.61 13.54 -6.55
CA GLN A 250 -0.76 13.21 -6.93
C GLN A 250 -1.49 14.46 -7.47
N PRO A 251 -1.10 14.99 -8.64
CA PRO A 251 -1.63 16.24 -9.17
C PRO A 251 -3.12 16.16 -9.58
N TRP A 252 -3.65 14.94 -9.71
CA TRP A 252 -5.06 14.68 -9.97
C TRP A 252 -5.96 14.83 -8.74
N ARG A 253 -5.39 14.81 -7.53
CA ARG A 253 -6.13 15.06 -6.28
C ARG A 253 -6.03 16.55 -5.93
N PRO A 254 -7.14 17.26 -5.77
CA PRO A 254 -7.10 18.62 -5.22
C PRO A 254 -6.70 18.55 -3.74
N PRO A 255 -5.88 19.49 -3.25
CA PRO A 255 -5.62 19.63 -1.83
C PRO A 255 -6.88 20.06 -1.08
N VAL A 256 -7.03 19.58 0.16
CA VAL A 256 -8.14 20.00 1.06
C VAL A 256 -8.06 21.50 1.33
N THR A 257 -6.85 21.99 1.53
CA THR A 257 -6.52 23.41 1.63
C THR A 257 -5.44 23.74 0.61
N ALA A 258 -5.61 24.82 -0.13
CA ALA A 258 -4.62 25.33 -1.07
C ALA A 258 -3.95 26.58 -0.47
N PRO A 259 -2.81 26.44 0.23
CA PRO A 259 -2.10 27.60 0.73
C PRO A 259 -1.51 28.40 -0.43
N ASP A 260 -1.38 29.70 -0.24
CA ASP A 260 -0.62 30.53 -1.16
C ASP A 260 0.82 29.99 -1.25
N THR A 261 1.24 29.70 -2.47
CA THR A 261 2.60 29.22 -2.73
C THR A 261 3.26 30.07 -3.81
N PRO A 262 4.49 30.57 -3.57
CA PRO A 262 5.25 31.27 -4.61
C PRO A 262 5.86 30.32 -5.65
N PHE A 263 5.62 28.99 -5.50
CA PHE A 263 6.19 27.96 -6.36
C PHE A 263 5.13 27.35 -7.28
N PRO A 264 4.89 27.92 -8.47
CA PRO A 264 3.86 27.42 -9.38
C PRO A 264 4.17 25.99 -9.85
N GLY A 265 3.11 25.21 -10.07
CA GLY A 265 3.22 23.84 -10.60
C GLY A 265 3.81 22.79 -9.66
N LYS A 266 3.90 23.07 -8.35
CA LYS A 266 4.30 22.06 -7.37
C LYS A 266 3.12 21.26 -6.89
N ALA A 267 3.30 19.94 -6.78
CA ALA A 267 2.30 19.08 -6.18
C ALA A 267 2.20 19.38 -4.68
N LEU A 268 0.99 19.68 -4.23
CA LEU A 268 0.69 19.88 -2.81
C LEU A 268 0.19 18.60 -2.13
N VAL A 269 -0.30 17.67 -2.94
CA VAL A 269 -0.76 16.35 -2.53
C VAL A 269 0.21 15.30 -3.08
N TRP A 270 0.65 14.40 -2.23
CA TRP A 270 1.63 13.37 -2.58
C TRP A 270 1.60 12.22 -1.58
N SER A 271 2.17 11.09 -1.97
CA SER A 271 2.51 10.01 -1.06
C SER A 271 4.01 9.72 -1.07
N MET A 272 4.48 9.00 -0.06
CA MET A 272 5.86 8.49 0.00
C MET A 272 5.90 7.13 0.69
N THR A 273 6.74 6.25 0.16
CA THR A 273 7.00 4.97 0.80
C THR A 273 8.01 5.14 1.94
N VAL A 274 7.62 4.72 3.14
CA VAL A 274 8.49 4.68 4.33
C VAL A 274 8.75 3.22 4.70
N ARG A 275 10.02 2.83 4.78
CA ARG A 275 10.45 1.54 5.30
C ARG A 275 11.15 1.74 6.63
N ALA A 276 10.60 1.17 7.69
CA ALA A 276 11.15 1.29 9.04
C ALA A 276 11.43 -0.10 9.63
N TRP A 277 12.52 -0.23 10.35
CA TRP A 277 12.92 -1.49 10.99
C TRP A 277 13.66 -1.24 12.29
N ARG A 278 13.64 -2.24 13.16
CA ARG A 278 14.46 -2.21 14.37
C ARG A 278 15.86 -2.72 14.08
N ALA A 279 16.89 -1.95 14.47
CA ALA A 279 18.26 -2.44 14.45
C ALA A 279 18.38 -3.64 15.41
N ARG A 280 19.15 -4.65 15.00
CA ARG A 280 19.41 -5.84 15.80
C ARG A 280 20.35 -5.51 16.96
#